data_1501a2ec551af92bdbfb5b1d41d9aa50
#
_entry.id   1501a2ec551af92bdbfb5b1d41d9aa50
#
_cell.length_a   1.000
_cell.length_b   1.000
_cell.length_c   1.000
_cell.angle_alpha   90.00
_cell.angle_beta   90.00
_cell.angle_gamma   90.00
#
_symmetry.space_group_name_H-M   'P 1'
#
loop_
_entity.id
_entity.type
_entity.pdbx_description
1 polymer ?
#
loop_
_entity_poly.entity_id
_entity_poly.type
_entity_poly.pdbx_seq_one_letter_code
_entity_poly.pdbx_strand_id
1 'polypeptide(L)'
;MYSSRLVILFILLLIFPSCTENEENTAADGLTIDTTLVGKHGRLETRGNQIVDKNGNPISLAGNSFFWSNDNWGGERYYKSEVVSWLKNDWNTTIVRAAMGVEDPGGYIDNKIGNKNRLKVIVEAAIEEGIYVIIDWHSHHAENYQDEAVEFFQEIATLYGENDHIIYEIYNEPLNISWSNTIKPYALAVTAAIREIDPDNLIVVGTPEWSQRIDLAAADPIVRYQNIAYSLHFYTTYHHQWLRDRANSALQSGIPIFVTEWGSIGYSLVDPEANEWMNWCFANKIIHCNWAVNDKEEEWSILIPGASTTGGWGDNELTEAGKLAKNIISNWPTVVH
;
A
#
# COMPACT_ATOMS: atom_id res chain seq x y z
N MET A 1 90.13 -19.22 -4.44
CA MET A 1 89.26 -19.39 -5.59
C MET A 1 88.05 -20.20 -5.15
N TYR A 2 86.99 -19.58 -4.74
CA TYR A 2 85.69 -20.24 -4.51
C TYR A 2 84.63 -19.26 -4.94
N SER A 3 83.90 -19.68 -5.99
CA SER A 3 82.80 -18.97 -6.63
C SER A 3 81.52 -19.23 -5.87
N SER A 4 80.90 -18.26 -5.21
CA SER A 4 79.61 -18.35 -4.59
C SER A 4 78.53 -18.05 -5.65
N ARG A 5 77.68 -19.06 -5.97
CA ARG A 5 76.48 -18.90 -6.79
C ARG A 5 75.31 -18.45 -5.89
N LEU A 6 74.81 -17.25 -6.16
CA LEU A 6 73.60 -16.71 -5.52
C LEU A 6 72.37 -17.34 -6.21
N VAL A 7 71.59 -18.07 -5.43
CA VAL A 7 70.29 -18.64 -5.87
C VAL A 7 69.24 -17.63 -5.48
N ILE A 8 68.61 -16.98 -6.47
CA ILE A 8 67.45 -16.11 -6.27
C ILE A 8 66.19 -16.93 -6.32
N LEU A 9 65.50 -17.06 -5.18
CA LEU A 9 64.23 -17.74 -5.07
C LEU A 9 63.11 -16.78 -5.42
N PHE A 10 62.43 -16.96 -6.57
CA PHE A 10 61.23 -16.25 -6.95
C PHE A 10 60.06 -16.87 -6.21
N ILE A 11 59.51 -16.11 -5.24
CA ILE A 11 58.22 -16.44 -4.63
C ILE A 11 57.13 -15.88 -5.51
N LEU A 12 56.41 -16.76 -6.22
CA LEU A 12 55.22 -16.44 -6.98
C LEU A 12 54.05 -16.29 -6.01
N LEU A 13 53.64 -15.05 -5.71
CA LEU A 13 52.36 -14.77 -5.02
C LEU A 13 51.21 -15.04 -5.99
N LEU A 14 50.54 -16.16 -5.81
CA LEU A 14 49.23 -16.44 -6.45
C LEU A 14 48.15 -15.60 -5.73
N ILE A 15 47.73 -14.50 -6.35
CA ILE A 15 46.54 -13.77 -5.93
C ILE A 15 45.32 -14.52 -6.49
N PHE A 16 44.61 -15.22 -5.62
CA PHE A 16 43.29 -15.77 -5.94
C PHE A 16 42.27 -14.61 -5.88
N PRO A 17 41.49 -14.33 -6.95
CA PRO A 17 40.35 -13.45 -6.80
C PRO A 17 39.31 -14.19 -5.97
N SER A 18 38.93 -13.63 -4.83
CA SER A 18 37.74 -14.05 -4.07
C SER A 18 36.52 -13.66 -4.87
N CYS A 19 35.97 -14.63 -5.61
CA CYS A 19 34.60 -14.55 -6.07
C CYS A 19 33.71 -14.74 -4.85
N THR A 20 33.02 -13.72 -4.42
CA THR A 20 31.82 -13.87 -3.60
C THR A 20 30.76 -14.49 -4.49
N GLU A 21 30.59 -15.81 -4.40
CA GLU A 21 29.42 -16.48 -4.94
C GLU A 21 28.22 -15.99 -4.13
N ASN A 22 27.34 -15.23 -4.80
CA ASN A 22 25.97 -15.13 -4.33
C ASN A 22 25.38 -16.54 -4.43
N GLU A 23 25.09 -17.16 -3.31
CA GLU A 23 24.33 -18.42 -3.27
C GLU A 23 22.92 -18.13 -3.82
N GLU A 24 22.73 -18.31 -5.12
CA GLU A 24 21.39 -18.52 -5.69
C GLU A 24 20.88 -19.86 -5.13
N ASN A 25 19.89 -19.75 -4.26
CA ASN A 25 19.20 -20.90 -3.70
C ASN A 25 18.30 -21.50 -4.79
N THR A 26 18.87 -22.34 -5.66
CA THR A 26 18.10 -23.08 -6.69
C THR A 26 17.46 -24.30 -6.06
N ALA A 27 16.13 -24.39 -6.13
CA ALA A 27 15.41 -25.63 -5.86
C ALA A 27 15.78 -26.72 -6.89
N ALA A 28 15.58 -27.98 -6.55
CA ALA A 28 16.02 -29.16 -7.32
C ALA A 28 15.50 -29.22 -8.77
N ASP A 29 14.57 -28.37 -9.18
CA ASP A 29 13.98 -28.27 -10.53
C ASP A 29 14.45 -27.04 -11.33
N GLY A 30 15.44 -26.28 -10.86
CA GLY A 30 15.92 -25.07 -11.55
C GLY A 30 14.96 -23.86 -11.47
N LEU A 31 13.91 -23.92 -10.65
CA LEU A 31 13.01 -22.80 -10.37
C LEU A 31 13.67 -21.87 -9.35
N THR A 32 13.88 -20.62 -9.72
CA THR A 32 14.26 -19.57 -8.76
C THR A 32 13.10 -19.34 -7.81
N ILE A 33 13.36 -19.56 -6.50
CA ILE A 33 12.35 -19.28 -5.48
C ILE A 33 12.29 -17.75 -5.31
N ASP A 34 11.12 -17.17 -5.56
CA ASP A 34 10.90 -15.76 -5.27
C ASP A 34 10.93 -15.53 -3.74
N THR A 35 11.98 -14.84 -3.28
CA THR A 35 12.22 -14.56 -1.86
C THR A 35 11.70 -13.19 -1.43
N THR A 36 11.05 -12.44 -2.33
CA THR A 36 10.43 -11.16 -2.01
C THR A 36 9.30 -11.33 -0.99
N LEU A 37 8.77 -10.24 -0.48
CA LEU A 37 7.63 -10.26 0.42
C LEU A 37 6.43 -10.97 -0.23
N VAL A 38 6.07 -10.55 -1.46
CA VAL A 38 4.95 -11.14 -2.19
C VAL A 38 5.25 -12.58 -2.60
N GLY A 39 6.48 -12.90 -2.99
CA GLY A 39 6.90 -14.28 -3.28
C GLY A 39 6.69 -15.22 -2.08
N LYS A 40 6.93 -14.74 -0.85
CA LYS A 40 6.70 -15.50 0.39
C LYS A 40 5.22 -15.63 0.74
N HIS A 41 4.46 -14.54 0.67
CA HIS A 41 3.08 -14.47 1.17
C HIS A 41 2.02 -14.70 0.08
N GLY A 42 2.35 -14.43 -1.20
CA GLY A 42 1.45 -14.59 -2.34
C GLY A 42 0.26 -13.64 -2.30
N ARG A 43 -0.76 -13.98 -3.05
CA ARG A 43 -2.02 -13.24 -3.13
C ARG A 43 -2.70 -13.17 -1.78
N LEU A 44 -3.26 -12.00 -1.45
CA LEU A 44 -4.02 -11.81 -0.22
C LEU A 44 -5.46 -12.25 -0.39
N GLU A 45 -5.98 -12.94 0.62
CA GLU A 45 -7.35 -13.43 0.65
C GLU A 45 -8.09 -12.98 1.91
N THR A 46 -9.42 -12.97 1.87
CA THR A 46 -10.25 -12.75 3.06
C THR A 46 -10.73 -14.09 3.63
N ARG A 47 -10.56 -14.30 4.94
CA ARG A 47 -11.11 -15.44 5.69
C ARG A 47 -11.82 -14.95 6.96
N GLY A 48 -13.14 -14.93 6.92
CA GLY A 48 -13.94 -14.30 7.98
C GLY A 48 -13.60 -12.80 8.06
N ASN A 49 -13.23 -12.33 9.23
CA ASN A 49 -12.85 -10.93 9.48
C ASN A 49 -11.35 -10.65 9.32
N GLN A 50 -10.59 -11.58 8.74
CA GLN A 50 -9.14 -11.44 8.56
C GLN A 50 -8.75 -11.36 7.08
N ILE A 51 -7.68 -10.63 6.80
CA ILE A 51 -6.92 -10.73 5.56
C ILE A 51 -5.76 -11.70 5.83
N VAL A 52 -5.59 -12.69 4.95
CA VAL A 52 -4.62 -13.77 5.11
C VAL A 52 -3.73 -13.91 3.88
N ASP A 53 -2.56 -14.50 4.06
CA ASP A 53 -1.64 -14.86 2.99
C ASP A 53 -2.07 -16.18 2.30
N LYS A 54 -1.34 -16.57 1.25
CA LYS A 54 -1.57 -17.83 0.50
C LYS A 54 -1.55 -19.09 1.37
N ASN A 55 -0.95 -19.04 2.56
CA ASN A 55 -0.89 -20.16 3.52
C ASN A 55 -2.07 -20.14 4.52
N GLY A 56 -2.90 -19.08 4.46
CA GLY A 56 -4.02 -18.88 5.38
C GLY A 56 -3.63 -18.24 6.70
N ASN A 57 -2.43 -17.69 6.82
CA ASN A 57 -1.99 -16.98 8.01
C ASN A 57 -2.43 -15.52 7.95
N PRO A 58 -3.01 -14.97 9.03
CA PRO A 58 -3.28 -13.55 9.10
C PRO A 58 -2.01 -12.73 8.87
N ILE A 59 -2.10 -11.73 8.00
CA ILE A 59 -0.99 -10.85 7.64
C ILE A 59 -1.33 -9.40 7.99
N SER A 60 -0.33 -8.66 8.47
CA SER A 60 -0.44 -7.23 8.73
C SER A 60 0.70 -6.52 8.01
N LEU A 61 0.35 -5.55 7.19
CA LEU A 61 1.29 -4.77 6.39
C LEU A 61 1.20 -3.31 6.78
N ALA A 62 2.30 -2.59 6.66
CA ALA A 62 2.35 -1.15 6.90
C ALA A 62 3.04 -0.44 5.74
N GLY A 63 2.49 0.69 5.35
CA GLY A 63 3.07 1.46 4.27
C GLY A 63 2.51 2.86 4.11
N ASN A 64 2.74 3.42 2.94
CA ASN A 64 2.45 4.81 2.63
C ASN A 64 1.46 4.94 1.48
N SER A 65 0.52 5.88 1.61
CA SER A 65 -0.25 6.38 0.48
C SER A 65 0.53 7.51 -0.22
N PHE A 66 0.55 7.47 -1.53
CA PHE A 66 0.85 8.66 -2.31
C PHE A 66 -0.31 9.65 -2.17
N PHE A 67 -0.01 10.94 -2.28
CA PHE A 67 -1.02 11.99 -2.35
C PHE A 67 -1.75 11.94 -3.69
N TRP A 68 -2.88 12.61 -3.83
CA TRP A 68 -3.63 12.76 -5.08
C TRP A 68 -2.73 12.92 -6.29
N SER A 69 -3.00 12.14 -7.35
CA SER A 69 -2.21 12.17 -8.59
C SER A 69 -2.51 13.36 -9.50
N ASN A 70 -3.45 14.23 -9.13
CA ASN A 70 -3.98 15.32 -9.95
C ASN A 70 -2.90 16.26 -10.46
N ASP A 71 -3.02 16.69 -11.72
CA ASP A 71 -2.13 17.66 -12.33
C ASP A 71 -2.08 18.97 -11.51
N ASN A 72 -0.87 19.44 -11.21
CA ASN A 72 -0.59 20.70 -10.50
C ASN A 72 -1.05 20.73 -9.02
N TRP A 73 -1.32 19.58 -8.40
CA TRP A 73 -1.62 19.50 -6.96
C TRP A 73 -0.36 19.31 -6.11
N GLY A 74 0.77 19.02 -6.73
CA GLY A 74 2.08 18.85 -6.08
C GLY A 74 2.40 17.41 -5.70
N GLY A 75 1.40 16.55 -5.46
CA GLY A 75 1.59 15.13 -5.18
C GLY A 75 2.10 14.34 -6.38
N GLU A 76 1.67 14.72 -7.58
CA GLU A 76 2.00 14.03 -8.84
C GLU A 76 3.50 13.90 -9.11
N ARG A 77 4.30 14.81 -8.58
CA ARG A 77 5.76 14.79 -8.77
C ARG A 77 6.47 13.71 -7.97
N TYR A 78 5.79 13.08 -7.02
CA TYR A 78 6.29 11.95 -6.23
C TYR A 78 5.95 10.59 -6.84
N TYR A 79 5.12 10.52 -7.89
CA TYR A 79 4.78 9.28 -8.59
C TYR A 79 5.96 8.78 -9.42
N LYS A 80 6.99 8.26 -8.74
CA LYS A 80 8.25 7.79 -9.32
C LYS A 80 8.67 6.47 -8.70
N SER A 81 9.31 5.62 -9.49
CA SER A 81 9.83 4.33 -9.04
C SER A 81 10.85 4.48 -7.91
N GLU A 82 11.71 5.51 -7.98
CA GLU A 82 12.72 5.80 -6.97
C GLU A 82 12.10 6.07 -5.58
N VAL A 83 10.90 6.66 -5.54
CA VAL A 83 10.18 6.89 -4.27
C VAL A 83 9.71 5.57 -3.67
N VAL A 84 9.17 4.65 -4.49
CA VAL A 84 8.77 3.31 -4.03
C VAL A 84 9.98 2.54 -3.51
N SER A 85 11.07 2.52 -4.26
CA SER A 85 12.34 1.89 -3.85
C SER A 85 12.88 2.48 -2.55
N TRP A 86 12.83 3.81 -2.38
CA TRP A 86 13.25 4.48 -1.15
C TRP A 86 12.39 4.06 0.04
N LEU A 87 11.07 4.12 -0.08
CA LEU A 87 10.13 3.73 0.97
C LEU A 87 10.35 2.27 1.39
N LYS A 88 10.50 1.37 0.44
CA LYS A 88 10.76 -0.04 0.73
C LYS A 88 12.09 -0.25 1.44
N ASN A 89 13.18 0.38 0.99
CA ASN A 89 14.53 0.10 1.48
C ASN A 89 14.90 0.87 2.77
N ASP A 90 14.35 2.09 2.97
CA ASP A 90 14.67 2.94 4.13
C ASP A 90 13.58 2.92 5.21
N TRP A 91 12.31 2.73 4.82
CA TRP A 91 11.18 2.70 5.75
C TRP A 91 10.66 1.28 6.03
N ASN A 92 11.20 0.24 5.38
CA ASN A 92 10.67 -1.13 5.42
C ASN A 92 9.20 -1.22 4.98
N THR A 93 8.76 -0.30 4.12
CA THR A 93 7.40 -0.29 3.58
C THR A 93 7.08 -1.61 2.88
N THR A 94 5.97 -2.22 3.23
CA THR A 94 5.52 -3.53 2.70
C THR A 94 4.36 -3.40 1.73
N ILE A 95 3.75 -2.22 1.68
CA ILE A 95 2.61 -1.89 0.81
C ILE A 95 2.62 -0.40 0.49
N VAL A 96 2.29 -0.04 -0.75
CA VAL A 96 2.05 1.35 -1.13
C VAL A 96 0.64 1.51 -1.69
N ARG A 97 0.07 2.71 -1.55
CA ARG A 97 -1.24 3.06 -2.11
C ARG A 97 -1.07 4.14 -3.16
N ALA A 98 -1.48 3.86 -4.39
CA ALA A 98 -1.46 4.78 -5.50
C ALA A 98 -2.82 5.49 -5.60
N ALA A 99 -2.96 6.64 -4.96
CA ALA A 99 -4.18 7.43 -4.88
C ALA A 99 -4.42 8.22 -6.18
N MET A 100 -5.04 7.57 -7.18
CA MET A 100 -5.35 8.21 -8.44
C MET A 100 -6.60 9.07 -8.33
N GLY A 101 -6.43 10.39 -8.23
CA GLY A 101 -7.56 11.32 -8.15
C GLY A 101 -8.44 11.30 -9.39
N VAL A 102 -9.76 11.33 -9.19
CA VAL A 102 -10.73 11.08 -10.24
C VAL A 102 -11.38 12.36 -10.76
N GLU A 103 -12.32 12.93 -10.01
CA GLU A 103 -13.22 14.01 -10.46
C GLU A 103 -12.70 15.42 -10.24
N ASP A 104 -11.80 15.60 -9.28
CA ASP A 104 -11.26 16.92 -8.98
C ASP A 104 -10.35 17.45 -10.10
N PRO A 105 -10.18 18.78 -10.23
CA PRO A 105 -9.41 19.39 -11.31
C PRO A 105 -8.03 18.74 -11.51
N GLY A 106 -7.72 18.38 -12.74
CA GLY A 106 -6.46 17.70 -13.11
C GLY A 106 -6.44 16.21 -12.81
N GLY A 107 -7.54 15.63 -12.31
CA GLY A 107 -7.69 14.20 -12.06
C GLY A 107 -7.90 13.36 -13.31
N TYR A 108 -8.29 12.10 -13.10
CA TYR A 108 -8.45 11.14 -14.19
C TYR A 108 -9.47 11.58 -15.25
N ILE A 109 -10.59 12.20 -14.85
CA ILE A 109 -11.62 12.66 -15.79
C ILE A 109 -11.07 13.74 -16.73
N ASP A 110 -10.25 14.66 -16.22
CA ASP A 110 -9.62 15.73 -17.03
C ASP A 110 -8.42 15.22 -17.85
N ASN A 111 -7.64 14.30 -17.29
CA ASN A 111 -6.42 13.77 -17.90
C ASN A 111 -6.25 12.27 -17.65
N LYS A 112 -7.06 11.44 -18.33
CA LYS A 112 -7.04 9.97 -18.22
C LYS A 112 -5.63 9.38 -18.42
N ILE A 113 -4.91 9.82 -19.46
CA ILE A 113 -3.61 9.26 -19.82
C ILE A 113 -2.56 9.62 -18.77
N GLY A 114 -2.49 10.88 -18.35
CA GLY A 114 -1.48 11.35 -17.39
C GLY A 114 -1.63 10.65 -16.05
N ASN A 115 -2.86 10.60 -15.50
CA ASN A 115 -3.12 9.98 -14.20
C ASN A 115 -2.91 8.45 -14.23
N LYS A 116 -3.36 7.76 -15.30
CA LYS A 116 -3.05 6.32 -15.48
C LYS A 116 -1.54 6.06 -15.55
N ASN A 117 -0.79 6.86 -16.29
CA ASN A 117 0.65 6.65 -16.40
C ASN A 117 1.36 6.83 -15.06
N ARG A 118 0.98 7.80 -14.24
CA ARG A 118 1.49 7.97 -12.87
C ARG A 118 1.20 6.75 -12.01
N LEU A 119 -0.06 6.32 -11.99
CA LEU A 119 -0.45 5.12 -11.26
C LEU A 119 0.36 3.90 -11.69
N LYS A 120 0.51 3.67 -12.99
CA LYS A 120 1.28 2.53 -13.55
C LYS A 120 2.74 2.56 -13.09
N VAL A 121 3.39 3.73 -13.01
CA VAL A 121 4.76 3.84 -12.46
C VAL A 121 4.84 3.28 -11.05
N ILE A 122 3.87 3.59 -10.18
CA ILE A 122 3.86 3.07 -8.80
C ILE A 122 3.57 1.57 -8.77
N VAL A 123 2.62 1.10 -9.58
CA VAL A 123 2.27 -0.32 -9.66
C VAL A 123 3.46 -1.16 -10.12
N GLU A 124 4.10 -0.75 -11.22
CA GLU A 124 5.24 -1.45 -11.80
C GLU A 124 6.45 -1.44 -10.84
N ALA A 125 6.71 -0.31 -10.18
CA ALA A 125 7.76 -0.23 -9.17
C ALA A 125 7.48 -1.12 -7.94
N ALA A 126 6.25 -1.20 -7.47
CA ALA A 126 5.89 -2.08 -6.36
C ALA A 126 6.06 -3.57 -6.72
N ILE A 127 5.71 -3.95 -7.95
CA ILE A 127 5.93 -5.31 -8.47
C ILE A 127 7.44 -5.61 -8.53
N GLU A 128 8.24 -4.70 -9.07
CA GLU A 128 9.70 -4.84 -9.14
C GLU A 128 10.36 -4.97 -7.75
N GLU A 129 9.89 -4.17 -6.79
CA GLU A 129 10.38 -4.22 -5.40
C GLU A 129 9.80 -5.38 -4.57
N GLY A 130 8.85 -6.15 -5.12
CA GLY A 130 8.25 -7.30 -4.47
C GLY A 130 7.38 -6.97 -3.26
N ILE A 131 6.71 -5.80 -3.26
CA ILE A 131 5.77 -5.34 -2.23
C ILE A 131 4.36 -5.23 -2.79
N TYR A 132 3.35 -5.14 -1.92
CA TYR A 132 1.95 -4.98 -2.35
C TYR A 132 1.65 -3.55 -2.79
N VAL A 133 0.63 -3.41 -3.66
CA VAL A 133 0.17 -2.10 -4.13
C VAL A 133 -1.35 -2.04 -4.16
N ILE A 134 -1.90 -0.96 -3.57
CA ILE A 134 -3.31 -0.61 -3.68
C ILE A 134 -3.47 0.33 -4.87
N ILE A 135 -4.32 -0.08 -5.80
CA ILE A 135 -4.75 0.73 -6.95
C ILE A 135 -6.05 1.39 -6.54
N ASP A 136 -5.97 2.67 -6.19
CA ASP A 136 -7.07 3.40 -5.60
C ASP A 136 -7.74 4.36 -6.60
N TRP A 137 -9.03 4.12 -6.81
CA TRP A 137 -9.95 5.07 -7.45
C TRP A 137 -10.30 6.14 -6.42
N HIS A 138 -9.41 7.14 -6.32
CA HIS A 138 -9.43 8.15 -5.28
C HIS A 138 -10.48 9.22 -5.54
N SER A 139 -11.70 8.96 -5.09
CA SER A 139 -12.90 9.74 -5.37
C SER A 139 -13.76 9.88 -4.12
N HIS A 140 -14.47 11.02 -4.01
CA HIS A 140 -15.55 11.24 -3.05
C HIS A 140 -16.94 11.00 -3.67
N HIS A 141 -17.03 10.85 -5.00
CA HIS A 141 -18.25 10.75 -5.77
C HIS A 141 -18.19 9.66 -6.85
N ALA A 142 -17.52 8.52 -6.54
CA ALA A 142 -17.30 7.47 -7.52
C ALA A 142 -18.60 6.91 -8.12
N GLU A 143 -19.71 6.98 -7.42
CA GLU A 143 -21.04 6.59 -7.91
C GLU A 143 -21.49 7.38 -9.13
N ASN A 144 -20.97 8.59 -9.33
CA ASN A 144 -21.26 9.43 -10.49
C ASN A 144 -20.39 9.10 -11.72
N TYR A 145 -19.36 8.27 -11.54
CA TYR A 145 -18.34 7.90 -12.54
C TYR A 145 -18.22 6.37 -12.67
N GLN A 146 -19.35 5.67 -12.51
CA GLN A 146 -19.36 4.20 -12.50
C GLN A 146 -18.86 3.61 -13.82
N ASP A 147 -19.27 4.17 -14.96
CA ASP A 147 -18.88 3.65 -16.27
C ASP A 147 -17.38 3.84 -16.51
N GLU A 148 -16.83 4.99 -16.10
CA GLU A 148 -15.38 5.25 -16.15
C GLU A 148 -14.59 4.36 -15.21
N ALA A 149 -15.11 4.08 -14.01
CA ALA A 149 -14.49 3.16 -13.06
C ALA A 149 -14.48 1.72 -13.63
N VAL A 150 -15.57 1.27 -14.24
CA VAL A 150 -15.66 -0.03 -14.91
C VAL A 150 -14.60 -0.12 -16.03
N GLU A 151 -14.55 0.87 -16.95
CA GLU A 151 -13.56 0.93 -18.03
C GLU A 151 -12.12 0.87 -17.49
N PHE A 152 -11.83 1.68 -16.46
CA PHE A 152 -10.53 1.76 -15.84
C PHE A 152 -10.11 0.43 -15.20
N PHE A 153 -10.97 -0.15 -14.35
CA PHE A 153 -10.61 -1.39 -13.65
C PHE A 153 -10.55 -2.60 -14.57
N GLN A 154 -11.31 -2.65 -15.67
CA GLN A 154 -11.13 -3.69 -16.69
C GLN A 154 -9.77 -3.58 -17.38
N GLU A 155 -9.32 -2.36 -17.72
CA GLU A 155 -7.98 -2.15 -18.28
C GLU A 155 -6.89 -2.57 -17.29
N ILE A 156 -7.00 -2.14 -16.02
CA ILE A 156 -6.02 -2.42 -14.98
C ILE A 156 -5.98 -3.91 -14.64
N ALA A 157 -7.11 -4.57 -14.53
CA ALA A 157 -7.17 -6.01 -14.29
C ALA A 157 -6.57 -6.81 -15.48
N THR A 158 -6.79 -6.36 -16.72
CA THR A 158 -6.17 -6.96 -17.90
C THR A 158 -4.64 -6.83 -17.88
N LEU A 159 -4.11 -5.70 -17.40
CA LEU A 159 -2.67 -5.46 -17.36
C LEU A 159 -1.97 -6.17 -16.21
N TYR A 160 -2.61 -6.22 -15.05
CA TYR A 160 -1.93 -6.58 -13.79
C TYR A 160 -2.59 -7.69 -12.99
N GLY A 161 -3.79 -8.17 -13.36
CA GLY A 161 -4.58 -9.12 -12.56
C GLY A 161 -3.91 -10.45 -12.26
N GLU A 162 -2.93 -10.86 -13.06
CA GLU A 162 -2.12 -12.06 -12.83
C GLU A 162 -1.09 -11.89 -11.68
N ASN A 163 -0.85 -10.64 -11.22
CA ASN A 163 0.16 -10.37 -10.20
C ASN A 163 -0.46 -10.43 -8.80
N ASP A 164 0.12 -11.23 -7.93
CA ASP A 164 -0.27 -11.35 -6.52
C ASP A 164 -0.07 -10.07 -5.69
N HIS A 165 0.61 -9.06 -6.25
CA HIS A 165 0.90 -7.76 -5.63
C HIS A 165 -0.32 -6.85 -5.54
N ILE A 166 -1.35 -7.09 -6.36
CA ILE A 166 -2.42 -6.14 -6.67
C ILE A 166 -3.56 -6.20 -5.66
N ILE A 167 -4.00 -5.03 -5.22
CA ILE A 167 -5.19 -4.80 -4.42
C ILE A 167 -5.97 -3.67 -5.09
N TYR A 168 -7.26 -3.86 -5.34
CA TYR A 168 -8.12 -2.84 -5.94
C TYR A 168 -8.90 -2.11 -4.85
N GLU A 169 -8.74 -0.81 -4.71
CA GLU A 169 -9.62 0.04 -3.91
C GLU A 169 -10.55 0.80 -4.85
N ILE A 170 -11.80 0.36 -4.91
CA ILE A 170 -12.73 0.80 -5.95
C ILE A 170 -13.51 2.07 -5.59
N TYR A 171 -13.36 2.58 -4.37
CA TYR A 171 -13.95 3.82 -3.88
C TYR A 171 -13.20 4.27 -2.62
N ASN A 172 -12.54 5.41 -2.66
CA ASN A 172 -11.76 5.96 -1.55
C ASN A 172 -12.64 6.35 -0.35
N GLU A 173 -13.41 7.44 -0.50
CA GLU A 173 -14.15 8.05 0.61
C GLU A 173 -15.55 8.51 0.19
N PRO A 174 -16.52 7.58 0.15
CA PRO A 174 -17.90 7.95 -0.07
C PRO A 174 -18.36 8.99 0.97
N LEU A 175 -19.05 10.03 0.55
CA LEU A 175 -19.63 11.01 1.45
C LEU A 175 -20.79 10.40 2.25
N ASN A 176 -21.63 11.24 2.86
CA ASN A 176 -22.80 10.78 3.60
C ASN A 176 -23.92 10.35 2.64
N ILE A 177 -23.72 9.23 1.96
CA ILE A 177 -24.64 8.61 1.01
C ILE A 177 -24.99 7.17 1.45
N SER A 178 -26.08 6.63 0.90
CA SER A 178 -26.57 5.31 1.31
C SER A 178 -25.63 4.18 0.91
N TRP A 179 -25.20 3.38 1.88
CA TRP A 179 -24.48 2.14 1.60
C TRP A 179 -25.29 1.19 0.71
N SER A 180 -26.48 0.77 1.14
CA SER A 180 -27.25 -0.26 0.45
C SER A 180 -27.87 0.18 -0.88
N ASN A 181 -28.16 1.50 -1.02
CA ASN A 181 -28.86 1.98 -2.22
C ASN A 181 -27.93 2.66 -3.26
N THR A 182 -26.71 3.02 -2.87
CA THR A 182 -25.78 3.75 -3.75
C THR A 182 -24.40 3.09 -3.79
N ILE A 183 -23.69 3.00 -2.67
CA ILE A 183 -22.30 2.51 -2.65
C ILE A 183 -22.24 1.03 -3.04
N LYS A 184 -23.03 0.18 -2.38
CA LYS A 184 -23.05 -1.26 -2.65
C LYS A 184 -23.45 -1.60 -4.10
N PRO A 185 -24.47 -1.00 -4.74
CA PRO A 185 -24.75 -1.18 -6.16
C PRO A 185 -23.59 -0.79 -7.08
N TYR A 186 -22.94 0.36 -6.84
CA TYR A 186 -21.73 0.77 -7.53
C TYR A 186 -20.60 -0.28 -7.37
N ALA A 187 -20.33 -0.66 -6.12
CA ALA A 187 -19.29 -1.64 -5.81
C ALA A 187 -19.55 -3.01 -6.48
N LEU A 188 -20.82 -3.44 -6.56
CA LEU A 188 -21.18 -4.68 -7.27
C LEU A 188 -20.95 -4.58 -8.78
N ALA A 189 -21.20 -3.43 -9.39
CA ALA A 189 -20.98 -3.22 -10.83
C ALA A 189 -19.48 -3.24 -11.16
N VAL A 190 -18.66 -2.49 -10.41
CA VAL A 190 -17.19 -2.45 -10.61
C VAL A 190 -16.56 -3.80 -10.29
N THR A 191 -16.96 -4.43 -9.18
CA THR A 191 -16.47 -5.77 -8.83
C THR A 191 -16.80 -6.80 -9.90
N ALA A 192 -18.01 -6.76 -10.49
CA ALA A 192 -18.36 -7.66 -11.60
C ALA A 192 -17.38 -7.52 -12.76
N ALA A 193 -17.07 -6.29 -13.15
CA ALA A 193 -16.14 -6.01 -14.25
C ALA A 193 -14.70 -6.49 -13.96
N ILE A 194 -14.21 -6.31 -12.73
CA ILE A 194 -12.91 -6.86 -12.31
C ILE A 194 -12.93 -8.38 -12.37
N ARG A 195 -13.95 -9.03 -11.79
CA ARG A 195 -14.04 -10.49 -11.64
C ARG A 195 -14.23 -11.25 -12.96
N GLU A 196 -14.61 -10.59 -14.04
CA GLU A 196 -14.59 -11.17 -15.40
C GLU A 196 -13.16 -11.41 -15.92
N ILE A 197 -12.16 -10.69 -15.37
CA ILE A 197 -10.78 -10.69 -15.81
C ILE A 197 -9.86 -11.28 -14.72
N ASP A 198 -10.00 -10.75 -13.50
CA ASP A 198 -9.24 -11.15 -12.32
C ASP A 198 -10.21 -11.71 -11.26
N PRO A 199 -10.30 -13.04 -11.14
CA PRO A 199 -11.22 -13.68 -10.20
C PRO A 199 -10.80 -13.57 -8.74
N ASP A 200 -9.52 -13.27 -8.46
CA ASP A 200 -8.89 -13.63 -7.19
C ASP A 200 -8.37 -12.44 -6.36
N ASN A 201 -7.77 -11.41 -6.95
CA ASN A 201 -7.14 -10.34 -6.17
C ASN A 201 -8.13 -9.60 -5.25
N LEU A 202 -7.62 -9.15 -4.11
CA LEU A 202 -8.40 -8.47 -3.07
C LEU A 202 -9.01 -7.17 -3.59
N ILE A 203 -10.31 -6.98 -3.32
CA ILE A 203 -11.02 -5.72 -3.60
C ILE A 203 -11.39 -5.07 -2.27
N VAL A 204 -11.10 -3.77 -2.13
CA VAL A 204 -11.45 -2.96 -0.98
C VAL A 204 -12.50 -1.94 -1.39
N VAL A 205 -13.54 -1.80 -0.56
CA VAL A 205 -14.67 -0.91 -0.82
C VAL A 205 -14.76 0.14 0.27
N GLY A 206 -14.74 1.42 -0.12
CA GLY A 206 -14.97 2.54 0.78
C GLY A 206 -16.35 2.50 1.43
N THR A 207 -16.43 2.96 2.67
CA THR A 207 -17.69 2.98 3.44
C THR A 207 -18.21 4.42 3.62
N PRO A 208 -19.49 4.65 3.92
CA PRO A 208 -20.04 6.00 4.04
C PRO A 208 -19.30 6.89 5.06
N GLU A 209 -19.52 8.21 4.95
CA GLU A 209 -18.97 9.23 5.84
C GLU A 209 -17.42 9.16 5.88
N TRP A 210 -16.78 9.29 4.71
CA TRP A 210 -15.30 9.24 4.55
C TRP A 210 -14.69 7.96 5.12
N SER A 211 -15.24 6.82 4.72
CA SER A 211 -14.80 5.48 5.15
C SER A 211 -14.81 5.26 6.67
N GLN A 212 -15.78 5.89 7.38
CA GLN A 212 -15.95 5.74 8.83
C GLN A 212 -17.16 4.88 9.22
N ARG A 213 -18.14 4.68 8.32
CA ARG A 213 -19.37 3.94 8.62
C ARG A 213 -19.30 2.48 8.21
N ILE A 214 -18.24 1.84 8.66
CA ILE A 214 -18.01 0.41 8.44
C ILE A 214 -19.13 -0.47 9.05
N ASP A 215 -19.82 0.03 10.05
CA ASP A 215 -21.00 -0.59 10.66
C ASP A 215 -22.14 -0.80 9.66
N LEU A 216 -22.31 0.11 8.70
CA LEU A 216 -23.34 -0.01 7.65
C LEU A 216 -22.98 -1.11 6.64
N ALA A 217 -21.70 -1.23 6.28
CA ALA A 217 -21.23 -2.33 5.45
C ALA A 217 -21.33 -3.68 6.18
N ALA A 218 -21.05 -3.72 7.48
CA ALA A 218 -21.19 -4.90 8.32
C ALA A 218 -22.64 -5.38 8.45
N ALA A 219 -23.60 -4.45 8.47
CA ALA A 219 -25.03 -4.77 8.54
C ALA A 219 -25.60 -5.33 7.22
N ASP A 220 -24.99 -5.00 6.07
CA ASP A 220 -25.42 -5.44 4.74
C ASP A 220 -24.22 -5.70 3.82
N PRO A 221 -23.36 -6.72 4.11
CA PRO A 221 -22.13 -6.94 3.38
C PRO A 221 -22.34 -7.39 1.93
N ILE A 222 -21.31 -7.25 1.11
CA ILE A 222 -21.27 -7.83 -0.24
C ILE A 222 -20.96 -9.31 -0.11
N VAL A 223 -21.96 -10.16 -0.36
CA VAL A 223 -21.84 -11.64 -0.26
C VAL A 223 -21.80 -12.34 -1.62
N ARG A 224 -22.02 -11.59 -2.71
CA ARG A 224 -22.07 -12.15 -4.07
C ARG A 224 -20.69 -12.53 -4.60
N TYR A 225 -19.67 -11.81 -4.18
CA TYR A 225 -18.28 -12.02 -4.61
C TYR A 225 -17.41 -12.33 -3.39
N GLN A 226 -16.38 -13.13 -3.64
CA GLN A 226 -15.38 -13.44 -2.62
C GLN A 226 -14.25 -12.40 -2.64
N ASN A 227 -13.44 -12.42 -1.61
CA ASN A 227 -12.25 -11.61 -1.47
C ASN A 227 -12.53 -10.10 -1.51
N ILE A 228 -13.51 -9.68 -0.69
CA ILE A 228 -13.90 -8.29 -0.49
C ILE A 228 -13.56 -7.87 0.94
N ALA A 229 -12.84 -6.76 1.09
CA ALA A 229 -12.61 -6.07 2.36
C ALA A 229 -13.24 -4.67 2.33
N TYR A 230 -13.33 -4.04 3.51
CA TYR A 230 -13.99 -2.76 3.66
C TYR A 230 -13.02 -1.75 4.25
N SER A 231 -12.97 -0.56 3.63
CA SER A 231 -12.09 0.51 4.06
C SER A 231 -12.57 1.16 5.35
N LEU A 232 -11.61 1.42 6.24
CA LEU A 232 -11.76 2.28 7.41
C LEU A 232 -10.67 3.34 7.37
N HIS A 233 -11.06 4.63 7.42
CA HIS A 233 -10.13 5.75 7.50
C HIS A 233 -10.19 6.40 8.88
N PHE A 234 -9.03 6.80 9.40
CA PHE A 234 -8.98 7.56 10.63
C PHE A 234 -7.86 8.61 10.63
N TYR A 235 -8.11 9.70 11.31
CA TYR A 235 -7.15 10.74 11.61
C TYR A 235 -7.11 10.95 13.12
N THR A 236 -5.95 10.87 13.73
CA THR A 236 -5.81 10.78 15.19
C THR A 236 -6.32 12.01 15.93
N THR A 237 -6.35 13.17 15.27
CA THR A 237 -6.93 14.40 15.81
C THR A 237 -8.45 14.32 16.02
N TYR A 238 -9.16 13.51 15.23
CA TYR A 238 -10.64 13.49 15.20
C TYR A 238 -11.23 12.16 15.61
N HIS A 239 -10.52 11.06 15.38
CA HIS A 239 -11.03 9.71 15.49
C HIS A 239 -10.38 8.98 16.66
N HIS A 240 -11.20 8.74 17.69
CA HIS A 240 -10.78 8.18 18.98
C HIS A 240 -11.45 6.82 19.24
N GLN A 241 -11.59 6.44 20.50
CA GLN A 241 -12.17 5.17 20.92
C GLN A 241 -13.53 4.84 20.28
N TRP A 242 -14.38 5.85 20.06
CA TRP A 242 -15.70 5.66 19.44
C TRP A 242 -15.63 5.02 18.05
N LEU A 243 -14.61 5.33 17.23
CA LEU A 243 -14.46 4.74 15.90
C LEU A 243 -13.83 3.33 16.00
N ARG A 244 -12.90 3.10 16.96
CA ARG A 244 -12.40 1.76 17.27
C ARG A 244 -13.51 0.83 17.77
N ASP A 245 -14.45 1.33 18.58
CA ASP A 245 -15.60 0.53 19.04
C ASP A 245 -16.52 0.13 17.88
N ARG A 246 -16.75 1.06 16.93
CA ARG A 246 -17.47 0.78 15.69
C ARG A 246 -16.76 -0.28 14.84
N ALA A 247 -15.45 -0.15 14.66
CA ALA A 247 -14.63 -1.11 13.94
C ALA A 247 -14.61 -2.49 14.62
N ASN A 248 -14.51 -2.55 15.95
CA ASN A 248 -14.61 -3.80 16.70
C ASN A 248 -15.96 -4.51 16.48
N SER A 249 -17.06 -3.74 16.44
CA SER A 249 -18.37 -4.30 16.16
C SER A 249 -18.47 -4.88 14.74
N ALA A 250 -17.85 -4.23 13.77
CA ALA A 250 -17.78 -4.71 12.39
C ALA A 250 -16.93 -5.99 12.27
N LEU A 251 -15.76 -6.05 12.93
CA LEU A 251 -14.96 -7.27 12.99
C LEU A 251 -15.69 -8.43 13.64
N GLN A 252 -16.45 -8.17 14.72
CA GLN A 252 -17.29 -9.18 15.38
C GLN A 252 -18.44 -9.68 14.48
N SER A 253 -18.90 -8.85 13.56
CA SER A 253 -19.89 -9.23 12.54
C SER A 253 -19.30 -10.08 11.41
N GLY A 254 -17.99 -10.29 11.39
CA GLY A 254 -17.30 -11.20 10.47
C GLY A 254 -16.82 -10.57 9.17
N ILE A 255 -16.80 -9.23 9.03
CA ILE A 255 -16.26 -8.58 7.84
C ILE A 255 -14.80 -8.17 8.04
N PRO A 256 -13.94 -8.33 7.01
CA PRO A 256 -12.53 -7.91 7.07
C PRO A 256 -12.41 -6.40 6.87
N ILE A 257 -11.56 -5.77 7.68
CA ILE A 257 -11.27 -4.34 7.63
C ILE A 257 -9.87 -4.11 7.02
N PHE A 258 -9.76 -3.08 6.19
CA PHE A 258 -8.52 -2.55 5.68
C PHE A 258 -8.43 -1.06 6.00
N VAL A 259 -7.38 -0.61 6.67
CA VAL A 259 -7.12 0.82 6.89
C VAL A 259 -6.29 1.33 5.71
N THR A 260 -6.96 1.65 4.60
CA THR A 260 -6.29 2.11 3.39
C THR A 260 -5.72 3.52 3.53
N GLU A 261 -6.21 4.26 4.56
CA GLU A 261 -5.73 5.60 4.84
C GLU A 261 -5.81 5.94 6.33
N TRP A 262 -4.72 6.48 6.88
CA TRP A 262 -4.72 7.07 8.21
C TRP A 262 -3.73 8.23 8.29
N GLY A 263 -4.01 9.23 9.14
CA GLY A 263 -3.14 10.36 9.35
C GLY A 263 -2.98 10.75 10.83
N SER A 264 -1.82 11.31 11.13
CA SER A 264 -1.50 11.97 12.40
C SER A 264 -0.68 13.21 12.11
N ILE A 265 -0.90 14.27 12.88
CA ILE A 265 -0.11 15.50 12.77
C ILE A 265 1.26 15.38 13.47
N GLY A 266 1.52 14.27 14.16
CA GLY A 266 2.83 13.93 14.72
C GLY A 266 3.34 14.90 15.77
N TYR A 267 2.75 14.92 16.96
CA TYR A 267 3.31 15.71 18.06
C TYR A 267 4.59 15.05 18.60
N SER A 268 5.76 15.48 18.11
CA SER A 268 7.08 15.11 18.67
C SER A 268 7.34 13.60 18.76
N LEU A 269 7.00 12.80 17.74
CA LEU A 269 7.07 11.33 17.76
C LEU A 269 6.19 10.67 18.84
N VAL A 270 5.37 11.42 19.53
CA VAL A 270 4.48 10.93 20.60
C VAL A 270 3.08 11.45 20.34
N ASP A 271 2.32 10.70 19.57
CA ASP A 271 0.88 10.89 19.48
C ASP A 271 0.23 9.72 20.23
N PRO A 272 -0.34 9.96 21.43
CA PRO A 272 -0.96 8.91 22.22
C PRO A 272 -2.11 8.23 21.47
N GLU A 273 -2.87 8.98 20.67
CA GLU A 273 -3.98 8.44 19.92
C GLU A 273 -3.49 7.59 18.72
N ALA A 274 -2.38 8.00 18.07
CA ALA A 274 -1.75 7.15 17.06
C ALA A 274 -1.28 5.82 17.67
N ASN A 275 -0.70 5.83 18.87
CA ASN A 275 -0.30 4.62 19.56
C ASN A 275 -1.50 3.70 19.86
N GLU A 276 -2.64 4.25 20.31
CA GLU A 276 -3.86 3.47 20.54
C GLU A 276 -4.40 2.86 19.23
N TRP A 277 -4.38 3.59 18.11
CA TRP A 277 -4.75 3.07 16.81
C TRP A 277 -3.78 2.00 16.31
N MET A 278 -2.47 2.20 16.44
CA MET A 278 -1.48 1.21 16.03
C MET A 278 -1.54 -0.06 16.88
N ASN A 279 -1.75 0.06 18.17
CA ASN A 279 -1.99 -1.09 19.06
C ASN A 279 -3.26 -1.86 18.63
N TRP A 280 -4.32 -1.14 18.25
CA TRP A 280 -5.55 -1.74 17.74
C TRP A 280 -5.31 -2.44 16.40
N CYS A 281 -4.63 -1.80 15.46
CA CYS A 281 -4.27 -2.41 14.18
C CYS A 281 -3.43 -3.68 14.37
N PHE A 282 -2.43 -3.63 15.24
CA PHE A 282 -1.58 -4.77 15.55
C PHE A 282 -2.36 -5.93 16.18
N ALA A 283 -3.17 -5.65 17.21
CA ALA A 283 -3.96 -6.66 17.90
C ALA A 283 -4.96 -7.38 16.97
N ASN A 284 -5.53 -6.66 16.01
CA ASN A 284 -6.50 -7.17 15.04
C ASN A 284 -5.87 -7.58 13.69
N LYS A 285 -4.53 -7.46 13.54
CA LYS A 285 -3.80 -7.81 12.31
C LYS A 285 -4.29 -7.03 11.09
N ILE A 286 -4.53 -5.74 11.28
CA ILE A 286 -5.02 -4.84 10.24
C ILE A 286 -3.85 -4.34 9.37
N ILE A 287 -4.04 -4.36 8.05
CA ILE A 287 -3.14 -3.73 7.09
C ILE A 287 -3.45 -2.23 7.05
N HIS A 288 -2.41 -1.38 6.97
CA HIS A 288 -2.63 0.06 6.99
C HIS A 288 -1.64 0.86 6.13
N CYS A 289 -2.12 1.99 5.56
CA CYS A 289 -1.32 2.96 4.82
C CYS A 289 -1.44 4.36 5.42
N ASN A 290 -0.29 5.00 5.65
CA ASN A 290 -0.23 6.38 6.12
C ASN A 290 -0.51 7.38 4.99
N TRP A 291 -1.31 8.39 5.24
CA TRP A 291 -1.54 9.55 4.38
C TRP A 291 -0.58 10.69 4.77
N ALA A 292 0.29 11.34 3.92
CA ALA A 292 0.57 10.88 2.56
C ALA A 292 1.96 11.37 2.12
N VAL A 293 2.51 10.73 1.09
CA VAL A 293 3.78 11.16 0.46
C VAL A 293 3.53 12.42 -0.36
N ASN A 294 3.80 13.55 0.23
CA ASN A 294 3.82 14.88 -0.40
C ASN A 294 4.55 15.89 0.51
N ASP A 295 4.85 17.08 -0.01
CA ASP A 295 5.50 18.19 0.70
C ASP A 295 4.66 19.47 0.73
N LYS A 296 3.34 19.34 0.64
CA LYS A 296 2.44 20.48 0.78
C LYS A 296 2.43 20.98 2.23
N GLU A 297 2.16 22.28 2.40
CA GLU A 297 1.91 22.85 3.73
C GLU A 297 0.53 22.43 4.23
N GLU A 298 0.43 21.18 4.68
CA GLU A 298 -0.77 20.63 5.31
C GLU A 298 -0.38 19.67 6.44
N GLU A 299 -1.32 19.40 7.34
CA GLU A 299 -1.07 18.73 8.62
C GLU A 299 -0.54 17.30 8.49
N TRP A 300 -0.86 16.59 7.40
CA TRP A 300 -0.55 15.17 7.24
C TRP A 300 0.53 14.89 6.20
N SER A 301 1.10 15.93 5.58
CA SER A 301 2.23 15.77 4.69
C SER A 301 3.41 15.16 5.44
N ILE A 302 4.00 14.10 4.89
CA ILE A 302 5.18 13.48 5.52
C ILE A 302 6.48 14.23 5.25
N LEU A 303 6.51 15.09 4.24
CA LEU A 303 7.69 15.85 3.81
C LEU A 303 7.50 17.34 4.05
N ILE A 304 8.60 18.02 4.36
CA ILE A 304 8.62 19.49 4.39
C ILE A 304 8.62 20.06 2.97
N PRO A 305 8.11 21.30 2.76
CA PRO A 305 8.14 21.93 1.45
C PRO A 305 9.54 21.99 0.84
N GLY A 306 9.65 21.52 -0.41
CA GLY A 306 10.89 21.47 -1.15
C GLY A 306 11.76 20.22 -0.96
N ALA A 307 11.27 19.22 -0.26
CA ALA A 307 11.92 17.92 -0.13
C ALA A 307 12.15 17.24 -1.49
N SER A 308 13.18 16.39 -1.58
CA SER A 308 13.50 15.62 -2.79
C SER A 308 12.30 14.85 -3.32
N THR A 309 12.06 14.87 -4.62
CA THR A 309 10.98 14.13 -5.29
C THR A 309 11.38 12.72 -5.72
N THR A 310 12.52 12.21 -5.27
CA THR A 310 13.06 10.88 -5.63
C THR A 310 13.48 10.05 -4.41
N GLY A 311 13.01 10.42 -3.21
CA GLY A 311 13.48 9.78 -1.97
C GLY A 311 14.78 10.42 -1.45
N GLY A 312 15.54 9.68 -0.62
CA GLY A 312 16.77 10.19 0.00
C GLY A 312 16.52 11.08 1.22
N TRP A 313 15.30 11.04 1.78
CA TRP A 313 14.87 11.96 2.83
C TRP A 313 15.56 11.65 4.18
N GLY A 314 16.34 12.63 4.65
CA GLY A 314 16.82 12.67 6.03
C GLY A 314 15.77 13.26 6.99
N ASP A 315 16.03 13.19 8.29
CA ASP A 315 15.12 13.72 9.31
C ASP A 315 14.79 15.21 9.16
N ASN A 316 15.67 15.97 8.52
CA ASN A 316 15.48 17.40 8.23
C ASN A 316 14.57 17.66 7.02
N GLU A 317 14.18 16.63 6.28
CA GLU A 317 13.21 16.71 5.18
C GLU A 317 11.85 16.12 5.56
N LEU A 318 11.74 15.53 6.75
CA LEU A 318 10.49 14.99 7.28
C LEU A 318 9.79 15.98 8.19
N THR A 319 8.48 16.07 8.07
CA THR A 319 7.62 16.71 9.07
C THR A 319 7.58 15.86 10.35
N GLU A 320 6.97 16.36 11.43
CA GLU A 320 6.72 15.52 12.62
C GLU A 320 5.78 14.35 12.29
N ALA A 321 4.77 14.57 11.43
CA ALA A 321 3.91 13.50 10.89
C ALA A 321 4.74 12.45 10.13
N GLY A 322 5.67 12.89 9.29
CA GLY A 322 6.56 12.01 8.54
C GLY A 322 7.51 11.19 9.41
N LYS A 323 8.09 11.79 10.46
CA LYS A 323 8.94 11.08 11.43
C LYS A 323 8.16 10.01 12.19
N LEU A 324 6.93 10.35 12.62
CA LEU A 324 6.05 9.39 13.28
C LEU A 324 5.68 8.25 12.36
N ALA A 325 5.25 8.55 11.12
CA ALA A 325 4.91 7.54 10.11
C ALA A 325 6.10 6.62 9.81
N LYS A 326 7.30 7.19 9.59
CA LYS A 326 8.53 6.42 9.38
C LYS A 326 8.81 5.49 10.56
N ASN A 327 8.72 5.99 11.78
CA ASN A 327 8.96 5.17 12.97
C ASN A 327 7.96 4.01 13.09
N ILE A 328 6.68 4.24 12.83
CA ILE A 328 5.64 3.21 12.86
C ILE A 328 5.92 2.15 11.78
N ILE A 329 6.07 2.57 10.53
CA ILE A 329 6.21 1.66 9.37
C ILE A 329 7.50 0.85 9.48
N SER A 330 8.64 1.49 9.79
CA SER A 330 9.94 0.82 9.86
C SER A 330 10.03 -0.28 10.94
N ASN A 331 9.21 -0.16 11.98
CA ASN A 331 9.17 -1.12 13.09
C ASN A 331 7.95 -2.06 13.04
N TRP A 332 7.14 -1.99 11.97
CA TRP A 332 5.93 -2.81 11.87
C TRP A 332 6.27 -4.27 11.53
N PRO A 333 5.80 -5.23 12.32
CA PRO A 333 6.03 -6.65 12.01
C PRO A 333 5.07 -7.13 10.93
N THR A 334 5.62 -7.66 9.85
CA THR A 334 4.84 -8.16 8.71
C THR A 334 4.03 -9.41 9.04
N VAL A 335 4.54 -10.27 9.92
CA VAL A 335 3.86 -11.50 10.35
C VAL A 335 3.58 -11.41 11.83
N VAL A 336 2.32 -11.46 12.18
CA VAL A 336 1.84 -11.48 13.56
C VAL A 336 1.46 -12.91 13.90
N HIS A 337 2.30 -13.58 14.69
CA HIS A 337 2.05 -14.94 15.22
C HIS A 337 1.02 -14.94 16.33
#